data_b5acff2a8328e5ac541d1d0eafb33da2
#
_entry.id   b5acff2a8328e5ac541d1d0eafb33da2
#
_cell.length_a   1.000
_cell.length_b   1.000
_cell.length_c   1.000
_cell.angle_alpha   90.00
_cell.angle_beta   90.00
_cell.angle_gamma   90.00
#
_symmetry.space_group_name_H-M   'P 1'
#
loop_
_entity.id
_entity.type
_entity.pdbx_description
1 polymer ?
#
loop_
_entity_poly.entity_id
_entity_poly.type
_entity_poly.pdbx_seq_one_letter_code
_entity_poly.pdbx_strand_id
1 'polypeptide(L)'
;MAKKKSAIEHLNSGREPHIVHVIPRGAPGYAEAKGGAMVVSSPAEVDALIRKLEPGEVVTLDDLRAALARRHKVAVACPVSTAIFANMSARAAEERRARGVPQE
;
A
#
# COMPACT_ATOMS: atom_id res chain seq x y z
N MET A 1 -5.50 16.37 23.76
CA MET A 1 -4.58 15.45 23.08
C MET A 1 -5.34 14.67 22.01
N ALA A 2 -4.88 14.72 20.79
CA ALA A 2 -5.56 14.02 19.70
C ALA A 2 -5.40 12.51 19.85
N LYS A 3 -6.48 11.78 19.68
CA LYS A 3 -6.42 10.32 19.64
C LYS A 3 -5.67 9.84 18.41
N LYS A 4 -4.85 8.82 18.59
CA LYS A 4 -4.21 8.16 17.48
C LYS A 4 -5.26 7.44 16.65
N LYS A 5 -5.23 7.62 15.34
CA LYS A 5 -6.17 6.93 14.45
C LYS A 5 -5.94 5.43 14.46
N SER A 6 -7.01 4.66 14.40
CA SER A 6 -6.92 3.21 14.22
C SER A 6 -6.48 2.89 12.80
N ALA A 7 -6.08 1.65 12.54
CA ALA A 7 -5.70 1.22 11.19
C ALA A 7 -6.88 1.35 10.23
N ILE A 8 -8.09 1.02 10.67
CA ILE A 8 -9.29 1.17 9.83
C ILE A 8 -9.51 2.63 9.44
N GLU A 9 -9.36 3.55 10.39
CA GLU A 9 -9.50 4.99 10.13
C GLU A 9 -8.45 5.48 9.13
N HIS A 10 -7.21 5.00 9.22
CA HIS A 10 -6.16 5.33 8.26
C HIS A 10 -6.49 4.84 6.85
N LEU A 11 -7.05 3.63 6.72
CA LEU A 11 -7.47 3.11 5.42
C LEU A 11 -8.55 3.97 4.79
N ASN A 12 -9.40 4.57 5.61
CA ASN A 12 -10.53 5.38 5.16
C ASN A 12 -10.22 6.88 5.17
N SER A 13 -8.93 7.25 5.21
CA SER A 13 -8.52 8.67 5.33
C SER A 13 -8.74 9.51 4.08
N GLY A 14 -9.09 8.90 2.96
CA GLY A 14 -9.32 9.62 1.71
C GLY A 14 -8.05 9.99 0.95
N ARG A 15 -6.90 9.50 1.37
CA ARG A 15 -5.65 9.72 0.65
C ARG A 15 -5.71 9.08 -0.72
N GLU A 16 -5.18 9.77 -1.72
CA GLU A 16 -5.12 9.26 -3.08
C GLU A 16 -3.69 8.92 -3.47
N PRO A 17 -3.50 7.95 -4.37
CA PRO A 17 -2.17 7.67 -4.92
C PRO A 17 -1.65 8.88 -5.68
N HIS A 18 -0.35 9.10 -5.67
CA HIS A 18 0.26 10.14 -6.47
C HIS A 18 1.53 9.63 -7.15
N ILE A 19 1.93 10.30 -8.21
CA ILE A 19 3.08 9.90 -9.01
C ILE A 19 4.24 10.87 -8.74
N VAL A 20 5.40 10.31 -8.43
CA VAL A 20 6.65 11.05 -8.32
C VAL A 20 7.36 10.90 -9.65
N HIS A 21 7.37 11.95 -10.45
CA HIS A 21 7.96 11.91 -11.79
C HIS A 21 9.48 11.94 -11.79
N VAL A 22 10.06 12.64 -10.83
CA VAL A 22 11.53 12.70 -10.65
C VAL A 22 11.85 12.26 -9.24
N ILE A 23 12.48 11.09 -9.13
CA ILE A 23 12.82 10.51 -7.84
C ILE A 23 14.17 11.09 -7.41
N PRO A 24 14.27 11.67 -6.19
CA PRO A 24 15.55 12.17 -5.71
C PRO A 24 16.60 11.07 -5.61
N ARG A 25 17.83 11.40 -5.95
CA ARG A 25 18.94 10.45 -5.85
C ARG A 25 19.06 9.97 -4.40
N GLY A 26 19.17 8.66 -4.22
CA GLY A 26 19.28 8.05 -2.90
C GLY A 26 17.94 7.80 -2.20
N ALA A 27 16.81 8.27 -2.78
CA ALA A 27 15.49 7.97 -2.23
C ALA A 27 15.11 6.51 -2.48
N PRO A 28 14.21 5.94 -1.66
CA PRO A 28 13.72 4.58 -1.90
C PRO A 28 13.12 4.46 -3.30
N GLY A 29 13.49 3.42 -4.02
CA GLY A 29 13.03 3.16 -5.37
C GLY A 29 13.83 3.84 -6.47
N TYR A 30 14.76 4.73 -6.13
CA TYR A 30 15.55 5.47 -7.14
C TYR A 30 16.31 4.52 -8.08
N ALA A 31 17.07 3.60 -7.51
CA ALA A 31 17.89 2.67 -8.32
C ALA A 31 17.02 1.74 -9.17
N GLU A 32 15.92 1.28 -8.62
CA GLU A 32 15.01 0.36 -9.31
C GLU A 32 14.28 1.02 -10.47
N ALA A 33 13.97 2.30 -10.34
CA ALA A 33 13.20 3.04 -11.34
C ALA A 33 14.01 3.34 -12.61
N LYS A 34 15.33 3.35 -12.52
CA LYS A 34 16.24 3.60 -13.66
C LYS A 34 15.84 4.84 -14.45
N GLY A 35 15.54 5.92 -13.75
CA GLY A 35 15.14 7.18 -14.36
C GLY A 35 13.63 7.31 -14.62
N GLY A 36 12.85 6.26 -14.34
CA GLY A 36 11.39 6.30 -14.51
C GLY A 36 10.66 6.89 -13.31
N ALA A 37 9.34 6.94 -13.41
CA ALA A 37 8.49 7.45 -12.35
C ALA A 37 8.16 6.40 -11.29
N MET A 38 7.71 6.85 -10.14
CA MET A 38 7.34 6.01 -9.01
C MET A 38 5.93 6.37 -8.54
N VAL A 39 5.11 5.38 -8.22
CA VAL A 39 3.82 5.63 -7.59
C VAL A 39 3.97 5.50 -6.08
N VAL A 40 3.38 6.48 -5.37
CA VAL A 40 3.17 6.39 -3.92
C VAL A 40 1.69 6.09 -3.76
N SER A 41 1.38 4.84 -3.42
CA SER A 41 -0.01 4.38 -3.33
C SER A 41 -0.73 4.94 -2.12
N SER A 42 -2.01 4.65 -2.02
CA SER A 42 -2.80 4.99 -0.84
C SER A 42 -3.02 3.74 0.02
N PRO A 43 -3.33 3.93 1.31
CA PRO A 43 -3.69 2.79 2.17
C PRO A 43 -4.86 1.99 1.62
N ALA A 44 -5.90 2.67 1.12
CA ALA A 44 -7.08 2.02 0.58
C ALA A 44 -6.78 1.19 -0.66
N GLU A 45 -5.88 1.67 -1.53
CA GLU A 45 -5.49 0.95 -2.73
C GLU A 45 -4.76 -0.35 -2.41
N VAL A 46 -3.82 -0.29 -1.48
CA VAL A 46 -3.07 -1.48 -1.05
C VAL A 46 -4.00 -2.48 -0.38
N ASP A 47 -4.89 -2.00 0.49
CA ASP A 47 -5.89 -2.85 1.15
C ASP A 47 -6.79 -3.55 0.13
N ALA A 48 -7.25 -2.83 -0.89
CA ALA A 48 -8.09 -3.39 -1.95
C ALA A 48 -7.40 -4.53 -2.70
N LEU A 49 -6.09 -4.37 -2.98
CA LEU A 49 -5.32 -5.42 -3.64
C LEU A 49 -5.18 -6.66 -2.76
N ILE A 50 -4.95 -6.47 -1.47
CA ILE A 50 -4.81 -7.58 -0.53
C ILE A 50 -6.13 -8.32 -0.39
N ARG A 51 -7.26 -7.61 -0.36
CA ARG A 51 -8.58 -8.21 -0.23
C ARG A 51 -9.01 -9.06 -1.42
N LYS A 52 -8.38 -8.86 -2.57
CA LYS A 52 -8.65 -9.69 -3.76
C LYS A 52 -8.00 -11.05 -3.70
N LEU A 53 -7.13 -11.30 -2.73
CA LEU A 53 -6.45 -12.59 -2.59
C LEU A 53 -7.43 -13.66 -2.15
N GLU A 54 -7.28 -14.84 -2.76
CA GLU A 54 -8.05 -16.02 -2.36
C GLU A 54 -7.52 -16.57 -1.03
N PRO A 55 -8.36 -17.23 -0.23
CA PRO A 55 -7.88 -17.86 1.00
C PRO A 55 -6.74 -18.83 0.71
N GLY A 56 -5.64 -18.68 1.46
CA GLY A 56 -4.44 -19.49 1.29
C GLY A 56 -3.46 -18.96 0.26
N GLU A 57 -3.84 -17.95 -0.49
CA GLU A 57 -2.95 -17.31 -1.46
C GLU A 57 -1.88 -16.48 -0.74
N VAL A 58 -0.64 -16.55 -1.21
CA VAL A 58 0.49 -15.81 -0.63
C VAL A 58 0.91 -14.72 -1.59
N VAL A 59 1.09 -13.50 -1.07
CA VAL A 59 1.59 -12.37 -1.84
C VAL A 59 2.78 -11.75 -1.11
N THR A 60 3.82 -11.39 -1.86
CA THR A 60 4.97 -10.68 -1.30
C THR A 60 4.82 -9.18 -1.50
N LEU A 61 5.64 -8.40 -0.77
CA LEU A 61 5.68 -6.95 -0.98
C LEU A 61 6.11 -6.62 -2.41
N ASP A 62 7.02 -7.41 -2.98
CA ASP A 62 7.45 -7.21 -4.36
C ASP A 62 6.31 -7.43 -5.35
N ASP A 63 5.45 -8.42 -5.09
CA ASP A 63 4.27 -8.67 -5.90
C ASP A 63 3.29 -7.49 -5.84
N LEU A 64 3.08 -6.94 -4.65
CA LEU A 64 2.23 -5.76 -4.47
C LEU A 64 2.80 -4.55 -5.20
N ARG A 65 4.11 -4.34 -5.09
CA ARG A 65 4.78 -3.23 -5.76
C ARG A 65 4.68 -3.35 -7.27
N ALA A 66 4.88 -4.57 -7.80
CA ALA A 66 4.76 -4.82 -9.24
C ALA A 66 3.33 -4.55 -9.73
N ALA A 67 2.33 -4.98 -8.98
CA ALA A 67 0.93 -4.75 -9.32
C ALA A 67 0.59 -3.25 -9.32
N LEU A 68 1.07 -2.51 -8.33
CA LEU A 68 0.86 -1.06 -8.24
C LEU A 68 1.53 -0.33 -9.40
N ALA A 69 2.76 -0.70 -9.73
CA ALA A 69 3.49 -0.09 -10.84
C ALA A 69 2.77 -0.32 -12.17
N ARG A 70 2.28 -1.53 -12.39
CA ARG A 70 1.50 -1.84 -13.60
C ARG A 70 0.19 -1.07 -13.65
N ARG A 71 -0.49 -0.96 -12.53
CA ARG A 71 -1.77 -0.27 -12.43
C ARG A 71 -1.66 1.21 -12.81
N HIS A 72 -0.57 1.84 -12.37
CA HIS A 72 -0.33 3.26 -12.63
C HIS A 72 0.59 3.52 -13.82
N LYS A 73 1.04 2.47 -14.50
CA LYS A 73 1.91 2.55 -15.69
C LYS A 73 3.18 3.33 -15.41
N VAL A 74 3.82 3.01 -14.29
CA VAL A 74 5.09 3.63 -13.87
C VAL A 74 6.14 2.55 -13.70
N ALA A 75 7.40 2.98 -13.49
CA ALA A 75 8.53 2.05 -13.39
C ALA A 75 8.51 1.24 -12.10
N VAL A 76 8.18 1.87 -10.97
CA VAL A 76 8.19 1.21 -9.65
C VAL A 76 7.09 1.77 -8.75
N ALA A 77 6.76 1.01 -7.71
CA ALA A 77 5.97 1.50 -6.57
C ALA A 77 6.93 1.77 -5.40
N CYS A 78 6.63 2.79 -4.60
CA CYS A 78 7.47 3.14 -3.46
C CYS A 78 7.56 1.97 -2.48
N PRO A 79 8.77 1.47 -2.18
CA PRO A 79 8.92 0.32 -1.29
C PRO A 79 8.49 0.62 0.14
N VAL A 80 8.75 1.84 0.62
CA VAL A 80 8.43 2.24 1.99
C VAL A 80 6.93 2.37 2.19
N SER A 81 6.25 3.12 1.30
CA SER A 81 4.80 3.31 1.39
C SER A 81 4.05 1.99 1.27
N THR A 82 4.46 1.13 0.33
CA THR A 82 3.81 -0.15 0.12
C THR A 82 3.89 -1.01 1.38
N ALA A 83 5.06 -1.07 2.02
CA ALA A 83 5.24 -1.84 3.25
C ALA A 83 4.40 -1.28 4.39
N ILE A 84 4.37 0.04 4.56
CA ILE A 84 3.58 0.69 5.60
C ILE A 84 2.10 0.40 5.42
N PHE A 85 1.59 0.55 4.20
CA PHE A 85 0.17 0.37 3.90
C PHE A 85 -0.25 -1.09 3.95
N ALA A 86 0.63 -2.02 3.56
CA ALA A 86 0.36 -3.45 3.71
C ALA A 86 0.24 -3.83 5.19
N ASN A 87 1.12 -3.29 6.04
CA ASN A 87 1.05 -3.51 7.47
C ASN A 87 -0.21 -2.90 8.08
N MET A 88 -0.61 -1.74 7.59
CA MET A 88 -1.85 -1.08 8.00
C MET A 88 -3.08 -1.91 7.64
N SER A 89 -3.09 -2.53 6.45
CA SER A 89 -4.15 -3.45 6.04
C SER A 89 -4.25 -4.65 6.97
N ALA A 90 -3.12 -5.22 7.36
CA ALA A 90 -3.09 -6.34 8.31
C ALA A 90 -3.65 -5.93 9.67
N ARG A 91 -3.30 -4.75 10.16
CA ARG A 91 -3.83 -4.22 11.42
C ARG A 91 -5.34 -3.98 11.34
N ALA A 92 -5.83 -3.49 10.21
CA ALA A 92 -7.26 -3.27 10.02
C ALA A 92 -8.02 -4.60 10.06
N ALA A 93 -7.46 -5.65 9.48
CA ALA A 93 -8.06 -6.98 9.53
C ALA A 93 -8.14 -7.49 10.98
N GLU A 94 -7.08 -7.27 11.77
CA GLU A 94 -7.08 -7.63 13.20
C GLU A 94 -8.14 -6.86 13.97
N GLU A 95 -8.29 -5.55 13.72
CA GLU A 95 -9.30 -4.73 14.38
C GLU A 95 -10.72 -5.21 14.05
N ARG A 96 -10.97 -5.57 12.79
CA ARG A 96 -12.27 -6.08 12.37
C ARG A 96 -12.58 -7.41 13.05
N ARG A 97 -11.59 -8.28 13.14
CA ARG A 97 -11.73 -9.56 13.83
C ARG A 97 -12.06 -9.36 15.30
N ALA A 98 -11.34 -8.45 15.96
CA ALA A 98 -11.55 -8.15 17.39
C ALA A 98 -12.93 -7.56 17.65
N ARG A 99 -13.50 -6.83 16.68
CA ARG A 99 -14.83 -6.24 16.78
C ARG A 99 -15.95 -7.19 16.35
N GLY A 100 -15.60 -8.40 15.90
CA GLY A 100 -16.56 -9.36 15.40
C GLY A 100 -17.12 -9.01 14.02
N VAL A 101 -16.46 -8.12 13.27
CA VAL A 101 -16.88 -7.75 11.93
C VAL A 101 -16.45 -8.84 10.94
N PRO A 102 -17.35 -9.32 10.05
CA PRO A 102 -16.96 -10.31 9.07
C PRO A 102 -15.84 -9.79 8.16
N GLN A 103 -14.94 -10.69 7.80
CA GLN A 103 -13.87 -10.38 6.87
C GLN A 103 -14.21 -10.90 5.49
N GLU A 104 -13.93 -10.08 4.50
CA GLU A 104 -14.16 -10.44 3.11
C GLU A 104 -12.89 -10.84 2.40
#